data_93088188fafa3ad8d38a8395a204ae68
#
_entry.id   93088188fafa3ad8d38a8395a204ae68
#
_cell.length_a   1.000
_cell.length_b   1.000
_cell.length_c   1.000
_cell.angle_alpha   90.00
_cell.angle_beta   90.00
_cell.angle_gamma   90.00
#
_symmetry.space_group_name_H-M   'P 1'
#
loop_
_entity.id
_entity.type
_entity.pdbx_description
1 polymer ?
#
loop_
_entity_poly.entity_id
_entity_poly.type
_entity_poly.pdbx_seq_one_letter_code
_entity_poly.pdbx_strand_id
1 'polypeptide(L)'
;MSKIWGKSLGYNLLRAFADPNTRASYNKAQVRGKLPEDGAVIIAPNHTSTLMDAMIVLRTRKEPTVFGARADIFKKPAIAKFLRYIRIVPMARIRDGAQSVLKNIETFAEVDEVLAHGVPFCIFPEGRHRPMHSLLPIGKGVARIAFASAAKRQTYVVPTGIENGSFFRYRWPNTVTFGEPIDVNAFLKAHEECTENETYHAFRQELGERIKPLITYIPDNENYQASWDAVKPKWKPRRVLAALLSPLFLLAALLCLPMWVAAEILCKRAKDHAWNNTIRFVIRLFVTPLMLIFWLLVMPGWWKLLTGVLFLFSYSFFYDWLNLILSPETGAE
;
A
#
# COMPACT_ATOMS: atom_id res chain seq x y z
N MET A 1 23.21 -3.28 14.71
CA MET A 1 21.97 -2.80 14.08
C MET A 1 20.83 -3.01 15.07
N SER A 2 19.94 -2.04 15.26
CA SER A 2 18.74 -2.25 16.08
C SER A 2 17.91 -3.38 15.47
N LYS A 3 17.35 -4.23 16.33
CA LYS A 3 16.46 -5.32 15.89
C LYS A 3 15.27 -4.74 15.14
N ILE A 4 14.80 -5.39 14.06
CA ILE A 4 13.79 -4.85 13.14
C ILE A 4 12.45 -4.55 13.85
N TRP A 5 12.18 -5.21 14.97
CA TRP A 5 11.01 -4.98 15.83
C TRP A 5 11.26 -3.96 16.95
N GLY A 6 12.51 -3.54 17.17
CA GLY A 6 12.89 -2.65 18.26
C GLY A 6 12.41 -1.21 18.06
N LYS A 7 12.33 -0.44 19.15
CA LYS A 7 12.04 1.00 19.10
C LYS A 7 13.18 1.74 18.39
N SER A 8 12.85 2.61 17.43
CA SER A 8 13.82 3.44 16.69
C SER A 8 13.25 4.85 16.52
N LEU A 9 13.95 5.83 17.12
CA LEU A 9 13.56 7.23 17.00
C LEU A 9 13.58 7.69 15.53
N GLY A 10 14.64 7.35 14.79
CA GLY A 10 14.75 7.74 13.39
C GLY A 10 13.66 7.13 12.51
N TYR A 11 13.27 5.86 12.74
CA TYR A 11 12.11 5.28 12.06
C TYR A 11 10.82 6.02 12.39
N ASN A 12 10.60 6.37 13.67
CA ASN A 12 9.41 7.10 14.09
C ASN A 12 9.34 8.50 13.46
N LEU A 13 10.49 9.19 13.35
CA LEU A 13 10.58 10.49 12.66
C LEU A 13 10.27 10.36 11.17
N LEU A 14 10.86 9.36 10.48
CA LEU A 14 10.53 9.10 9.07
C LEU A 14 9.05 8.80 8.89
N ARG A 15 8.47 8.03 9.79
CA ARG A 15 7.05 7.71 9.75
C ARG A 15 6.17 8.93 10.00
N ALA A 16 6.50 9.75 11.01
CA ALA A 16 5.80 11.01 11.28
C ALA A 16 5.82 11.98 10.09
N PHE A 17 6.87 11.90 9.26
CA PHE A 17 6.96 12.65 8.01
C PHE A 17 6.16 11.97 6.87
N ALA A 18 6.20 10.64 6.75
CA ALA A 18 5.56 9.91 5.67
C ALA A 18 4.02 9.79 5.85
N ASP A 19 3.52 9.58 7.07
CA ASP A 19 2.10 9.35 7.34
C ASP A 19 1.19 10.51 6.89
N PRO A 20 1.47 11.81 7.18
CA PRO A 20 0.70 12.93 6.66
C PRO A 20 0.71 13.01 5.13
N ASN A 21 1.85 12.72 4.49
CA ASN A 21 1.98 12.69 3.04
C ASN A 21 1.18 11.53 2.42
N THR A 22 1.18 10.37 3.06
CA THR A 22 0.33 9.22 2.67
C THR A 22 -1.14 9.61 2.76
N ARG A 23 -1.58 10.21 3.87
CA ARG A 23 -2.95 10.69 4.01
C ARG A 23 -3.32 11.68 2.92
N ALA A 24 -2.44 12.63 2.65
CA ALA A 24 -2.67 13.66 1.65
C ALA A 24 -2.61 13.15 0.20
N SER A 25 -2.26 11.89 -0.02
CA SER A 25 -2.34 11.21 -1.33
C SER A 25 -3.76 10.76 -1.69
N TYR A 26 -4.67 10.81 -0.72
CA TYR A 26 -6.08 10.45 -0.89
C TYR A 26 -6.97 11.62 -0.45
N ASN A 27 -8.07 11.87 -1.16
CA ASN A 27 -9.06 12.86 -0.72
C ASN A 27 -9.86 12.35 0.48
N LYS A 28 -10.08 11.02 0.55
CA LYS A 28 -10.71 10.33 1.67
C LYS A 28 -9.99 9.01 1.89
N ALA A 29 -9.51 8.78 3.12
CA ALA A 29 -8.92 7.50 3.51
C ALA A 29 -9.67 6.97 4.74
N GLN A 30 -10.22 5.75 4.62
CA GLN A 30 -11.02 5.09 5.65
C GLN A 30 -10.37 3.79 6.09
N VAL A 31 -10.60 3.42 7.35
CA VAL A 31 -10.22 2.13 7.92
C VAL A 31 -11.45 1.52 8.54
N ARG A 32 -11.71 0.25 8.25
CA ARG A 32 -12.82 -0.54 8.79
C ARG A 32 -12.29 -1.81 9.43
N GLY A 33 -12.97 -2.31 10.45
CA GLY A 33 -12.52 -3.48 11.19
C GLY A 33 -11.35 -3.18 12.13
N LYS A 34 -10.86 -4.19 12.81
CA LYS A 34 -9.74 -4.10 13.77
C LYS A 34 -8.86 -5.32 13.64
N LEU A 35 -7.61 -5.20 14.04
CA LEU A 35 -6.71 -6.34 14.21
C LEU A 35 -6.94 -6.98 15.58
N PRO A 36 -6.66 -8.28 15.77
CA PRO A 36 -6.59 -8.93 17.06
C PRO A 36 -5.63 -8.17 17.99
N GLU A 37 -5.99 -8.08 19.27
CA GLU A 37 -5.16 -7.42 20.28
C GLU A 37 -4.09 -8.37 20.83
N ASP A 38 -4.42 -9.66 20.87
CA ASP A 38 -3.56 -10.72 21.38
C ASP A 38 -3.13 -11.68 20.26
N GLY A 39 -2.01 -12.38 20.50
CA GLY A 39 -1.45 -13.35 19.55
C GLY A 39 -0.57 -12.73 18.47
N ALA A 40 -0.03 -13.60 17.64
CA ALA A 40 0.77 -13.21 16.48
C ALA A 40 -0.15 -12.84 15.31
N VAL A 41 0.02 -11.68 14.71
CA VAL A 41 -0.86 -11.14 13.66
C VAL A 41 -0.13 -11.05 12.33
N ILE A 42 -0.69 -11.69 11.31
CA ILE A 42 -0.24 -11.59 9.92
C ILE A 42 -1.33 -10.89 9.12
N ILE A 43 -1.02 -9.72 8.58
CA ILE A 43 -1.92 -8.93 7.73
C ILE A 43 -1.73 -9.40 6.28
N ALA A 44 -2.80 -9.82 5.63
CA ALA A 44 -2.76 -10.40 4.28
C ALA A 44 -3.68 -9.61 3.31
N PRO A 45 -3.22 -8.45 2.77
CA PRO A 45 -4.03 -7.63 1.88
C PRO A 45 -3.92 -8.05 0.41
N ASN A 46 -4.95 -7.72 -0.40
CA ASN A 46 -4.82 -7.70 -1.85
C ASN A 46 -3.79 -6.64 -2.30
N HIS A 47 -3.29 -6.73 -3.55
CA HIS A 47 -2.20 -5.87 -4.03
C HIS A 47 -2.48 -5.28 -5.42
N THR A 48 -2.88 -4.01 -5.45
CA THR A 48 -3.30 -3.32 -6.68
C THR A 48 -2.44 -2.10 -7.04
N SER A 49 -1.78 -1.45 -6.08
CA SER A 49 -1.12 -0.15 -6.26
C SER A 49 0.28 -0.06 -5.63
N THR A 50 1.14 -1.00 -5.96
CA THR A 50 2.57 -0.99 -5.64
C THR A 50 2.91 -0.54 -4.19
N LEU A 51 3.78 0.48 -4.00
CA LEU A 51 4.16 1.00 -2.69
C LEU A 51 2.98 1.62 -1.92
N MET A 52 2.00 2.20 -2.63
CA MET A 52 0.89 2.89 -1.96
C MET A 52 0.03 1.94 -1.11
N ASP A 53 -0.12 0.66 -1.51
CA ASP A 53 -0.83 -0.32 -0.71
C ASP A 53 -0.11 -0.59 0.63
N ALA A 54 1.22 -0.69 0.62
CA ALA A 54 1.99 -0.83 1.85
C ALA A 54 1.90 0.42 2.74
N MET A 55 1.97 1.62 2.13
CA MET A 55 1.89 2.89 2.86
C MET A 55 0.53 3.09 3.51
N ILE A 56 -0.57 2.71 2.84
CA ILE A 56 -1.91 2.87 3.42
C ILE A 56 -2.16 1.86 4.55
N VAL A 57 -1.66 0.63 4.43
CA VAL A 57 -1.70 -0.36 5.51
C VAL A 57 -0.86 0.10 6.69
N LEU A 58 0.38 0.56 6.46
CA LEU A 58 1.25 1.10 7.51
C LEU A 58 0.55 2.20 8.32
N ARG A 59 -0.20 3.07 7.65
CA ARG A 59 -0.90 4.19 8.27
C ARG A 59 -2.11 3.78 9.11
N THR A 60 -2.66 2.57 8.95
CA THR A 60 -3.82 2.12 9.75
C THR A 60 -3.52 2.01 11.24
N ARG A 61 -2.25 1.96 11.63
CA ARG A 61 -1.78 1.77 13.02
C ARG A 61 -0.73 2.81 13.38
N LYS A 62 -0.63 3.12 14.67
CA LYS A 62 0.49 3.91 15.22
C LYS A 62 1.70 3.04 15.52
N GLU A 63 1.47 1.80 15.96
CA GLU A 63 2.50 0.82 16.28
C GLU A 63 3.20 0.33 15.00
N PRO A 64 4.44 -0.14 15.13
CA PRO A 64 5.19 -0.67 14.00
C PRO A 64 4.54 -1.89 13.37
N THR A 65 4.73 -2.00 12.06
CA THR A 65 4.41 -3.18 11.26
C THR A 65 5.65 -3.51 10.42
N VAL A 66 5.99 -4.78 10.29
CA VAL A 66 7.06 -5.25 9.41
C VAL A 66 6.43 -5.76 8.12
N PHE A 67 7.03 -5.43 6.97
CA PHE A 67 6.52 -5.79 5.66
C PHE A 67 7.44 -6.77 4.95
N GLY A 68 6.84 -7.77 4.30
CA GLY A 68 7.52 -8.63 3.35
C GLY A 68 7.52 -8.00 1.95
N ALA A 69 8.69 -7.89 1.31
CA ALA A 69 8.81 -7.42 -0.06
C ALA A 69 9.70 -8.34 -0.89
N ARG A 70 9.60 -8.24 -2.21
CA ARG A 70 10.34 -9.09 -3.16
C ARG A 70 11.85 -9.03 -2.91
N ALA A 71 12.51 -10.18 -2.84
CA ALA A 71 13.94 -10.27 -2.55
C ALA A 71 14.84 -9.59 -3.60
N ASP A 72 14.38 -9.44 -4.85
CA ASP A 72 15.14 -8.81 -5.92
C ASP A 72 15.41 -7.31 -5.72
N ILE A 73 14.61 -6.61 -4.92
CA ILE A 73 14.88 -5.19 -4.58
C ILE A 73 16.02 -5.02 -3.56
N PHE A 74 16.44 -6.10 -2.90
CA PHE A 74 17.52 -6.10 -1.89
C PHE A 74 18.91 -6.39 -2.48
N LYS A 75 19.08 -6.45 -3.80
CA LYS A 75 20.35 -6.80 -4.45
C LYS A 75 21.49 -5.83 -4.11
N LYS A 76 21.19 -4.54 -3.96
CA LYS A 76 22.21 -3.52 -3.61
C LYS A 76 22.31 -3.39 -2.09
N PRO A 77 23.52 -3.55 -1.48
CA PRO A 77 23.67 -3.53 -0.01
C PRO A 77 23.14 -2.27 0.68
N ALA A 78 23.34 -1.10 0.09
CA ALA A 78 22.82 0.17 0.62
C ALA A 78 21.29 0.20 0.65
N ILE A 79 20.64 -0.29 -0.43
CA ILE A 79 19.18 -0.40 -0.51
C ILE A 79 18.68 -1.44 0.49
N ALA A 80 19.33 -2.60 0.59
CA ALA A 80 18.98 -3.63 1.55
C ALA A 80 19.05 -3.10 2.99
N LYS A 81 20.11 -2.36 3.35
CA LYS A 81 20.26 -1.73 4.67
C LYS A 81 19.14 -0.72 4.93
N PHE A 82 18.81 0.12 3.96
CA PHE A 82 17.72 1.11 4.07
C PHE A 82 16.35 0.43 4.22
N LEU A 83 16.03 -0.58 3.37
CA LEU A 83 14.77 -1.32 3.45
C LEU A 83 14.58 -1.99 4.81
N ARG A 84 15.63 -2.65 5.34
CA ARG A 84 15.60 -3.21 6.69
C ARG A 84 15.42 -2.15 7.77
N TYR A 85 16.02 -0.98 7.61
CA TYR A 85 15.84 0.13 8.53
C TYR A 85 14.39 0.62 8.59
N ILE A 86 13.70 0.65 7.45
CA ILE A 86 12.27 0.97 7.37
C ILE A 86 11.34 -0.25 7.54
N ARG A 87 11.87 -1.35 8.12
CA ARG A 87 11.14 -2.57 8.52
C ARG A 87 10.57 -3.38 7.37
N ILE A 88 11.34 -3.51 6.31
CA ILE A 88 11.01 -4.36 5.18
C ILE A 88 12.00 -5.51 5.11
N VAL A 89 11.48 -6.75 5.04
CA VAL A 89 12.27 -7.98 4.89
C VAL A 89 12.14 -8.60 3.50
N PRO A 90 13.21 -9.27 2.99
CA PRO A 90 13.18 -9.89 1.67
C PRO A 90 12.37 -11.18 1.69
N MET A 91 11.45 -11.34 0.73
CA MET A 91 10.70 -12.57 0.49
C MET A 91 11.07 -13.12 -0.89
N ALA A 92 11.79 -14.25 -0.93
CA ALA A 92 12.12 -14.90 -2.18
C ALA A 92 10.98 -15.80 -2.65
N ARG A 93 10.77 -15.81 -3.97
CA ARG A 93 9.77 -16.66 -4.63
C ARG A 93 10.44 -17.89 -5.22
N ILE A 94 9.69 -18.98 -5.39
CA ILE A 94 10.20 -20.24 -5.96
C ILE A 94 10.89 -20.02 -7.33
N ARG A 95 10.36 -19.13 -8.14
CA ARG A 95 10.94 -18.76 -9.46
C ARG A 95 12.27 -18.01 -9.38
N ASP A 96 12.67 -17.56 -8.19
CA ASP A 96 13.93 -16.82 -7.98
C ASP A 96 15.13 -17.77 -7.79
N GLY A 97 14.92 -19.11 -7.90
CA GLY A 97 15.94 -20.17 -7.85
C GLY A 97 16.11 -20.80 -6.47
N ALA A 98 16.73 -21.99 -6.44
CA ALA A 98 16.87 -22.80 -5.22
C ALA A 98 17.67 -22.09 -4.11
N GLN A 99 18.75 -21.38 -4.45
CA GLN A 99 19.53 -20.61 -3.45
C GLN A 99 18.71 -19.47 -2.81
N SER A 100 17.75 -18.90 -3.55
CA SER A 100 16.86 -17.88 -3.01
C SER A 100 15.85 -18.46 -2.02
N VAL A 101 15.46 -19.74 -2.20
CA VAL A 101 14.58 -20.44 -1.26
C VAL A 101 15.29 -20.69 0.07
N LEU A 102 16.60 -21.01 0.05
CA LEU A 102 17.39 -21.18 1.28
C LEU A 102 17.46 -19.87 2.10
N LYS A 103 17.55 -18.71 1.44
CA LYS A 103 17.50 -17.40 2.11
C LYS A 103 16.14 -17.11 2.77
N ASN A 104 15.07 -17.78 2.34
CA ASN A 104 13.78 -17.67 3.03
C ASN A 104 13.82 -18.29 4.43
N ILE A 105 14.66 -19.27 4.71
CA ILE A 105 14.77 -19.89 6.05
C ILE A 105 15.20 -18.83 7.07
N GLU A 106 16.23 -18.02 6.75
CA GLU A 106 16.68 -16.92 7.61
C GLU A 106 15.59 -15.86 7.76
N THR A 107 14.93 -15.51 6.64
CA THR A 107 13.84 -14.53 6.67
C THR A 107 12.63 -15.01 7.47
N PHE A 108 12.28 -16.29 7.38
CA PHE A 108 11.17 -16.84 8.16
C PHE A 108 11.49 -16.86 9.65
N ALA A 109 12.75 -17.16 10.03
CA ALA A 109 13.21 -17.04 11.42
C ALA A 109 13.13 -15.59 11.92
N GLU A 110 13.52 -14.61 11.10
CA GLU A 110 13.40 -13.18 11.43
C GLU A 110 11.92 -12.75 11.58
N VAL A 111 11.03 -13.22 10.70
CA VAL A 111 9.59 -12.95 10.79
C VAL A 111 8.98 -13.61 12.02
N ASP A 112 9.40 -14.83 12.36
CA ASP A 112 8.96 -15.51 13.57
C ASP A 112 9.33 -14.73 14.84
N GLU A 113 10.55 -14.17 14.89
CA GLU A 113 10.95 -13.29 15.98
C GLU A 113 10.11 -12.00 16.03
N VAL A 114 9.79 -11.39 14.88
CA VAL A 114 8.89 -10.23 14.80
C VAL A 114 7.54 -10.53 15.42
N LEU A 115 6.94 -11.66 15.03
CA LEU A 115 5.65 -12.12 15.54
C LEU A 115 5.70 -12.47 17.04
N ALA A 116 6.81 -13.06 17.50
CA ALA A 116 7.03 -13.36 18.93
C ALA A 116 7.07 -12.12 19.82
N HIS A 117 7.45 -10.96 19.26
CA HIS A 117 7.45 -9.68 19.95
C HIS A 117 6.13 -8.89 19.80
N GLY A 118 5.06 -9.53 19.32
CA GLY A 118 3.75 -8.88 19.14
C GLY A 118 3.71 -7.82 18.03
N VAL A 119 4.73 -7.79 17.15
CA VAL A 119 4.75 -6.86 16.02
C VAL A 119 4.09 -7.54 14.82
N PRO A 120 3.02 -6.96 14.24
CA PRO A 120 2.38 -7.53 13.07
C PRO A 120 3.30 -7.60 11.86
N PHE A 121 3.13 -8.67 11.10
CA PHE A 121 3.79 -8.86 9.83
C PHE A 121 2.79 -8.70 8.69
N CYS A 122 3.07 -7.85 7.71
CA CYS A 122 2.24 -7.67 6.54
C CYS A 122 2.90 -8.30 5.31
N ILE A 123 2.18 -9.18 4.65
CA ILE A 123 2.60 -9.82 3.42
C ILE A 123 1.47 -9.78 2.40
N PHE A 124 1.78 -9.33 1.18
CA PHE A 124 0.86 -9.36 0.05
C PHE A 124 0.85 -10.77 -0.55
N PRO A 125 -0.21 -11.57 -0.29
CA PRO A 125 -0.17 -13.01 -0.57
C PRO A 125 -0.20 -13.33 -2.08
N GLU A 126 -0.56 -12.38 -2.93
CA GLU A 126 -0.52 -12.48 -4.39
C GLU A 126 0.92 -12.50 -4.96
N GLY A 127 1.90 -11.98 -4.19
CA GLY A 127 3.32 -11.93 -4.57
C GLY A 127 3.66 -10.99 -5.74
N ARG A 128 2.67 -10.32 -6.32
CA ARG A 128 2.80 -9.24 -7.31
C ARG A 128 1.57 -8.35 -7.26
N HIS A 129 1.70 -7.09 -7.68
CA HIS A 129 0.57 -6.18 -7.82
C HIS A 129 -0.09 -6.34 -9.20
N ARG A 130 -1.39 -6.01 -9.26
CA ARG A 130 -2.16 -5.92 -10.50
C ARG A 130 -3.30 -4.91 -10.32
N PRO A 131 -3.37 -3.83 -11.13
CA PRO A 131 -4.39 -2.79 -11.01
C PRO A 131 -5.72 -3.26 -11.64
N MET A 132 -6.34 -4.26 -11.04
CA MET A 132 -7.63 -4.84 -11.42
C MET A 132 -8.47 -5.12 -10.18
N HIS A 133 -9.78 -5.16 -10.36
CA HIS A 133 -10.76 -5.54 -9.33
C HIS A 133 -10.90 -7.08 -9.17
N SER A 134 -9.84 -7.81 -9.46
CA SER A 134 -9.77 -9.26 -9.30
C SER A 134 -8.61 -9.62 -8.37
N LEU A 135 -8.66 -10.82 -7.82
CA LEU A 135 -7.62 -11.34 -6.94
C LEU A 135 -6.73 -12.32 -7.71
N LEU A 136 -5.43 -12.18 -7.59
CA LEU A 136 -4.48 -13.17 -8.09
C LEU A 136 -4.47 -14.40 -7.17
N PRO A 137 -4.02 -15.57 -7.67
CA PRO A 137 -3.90 -16.76 -6.84
C PRO A 137 -3.01 -16.50 -5.61
N ILE A 138 -3.51 -16.87 -4.44
CA ILE A 138 -2.78 -16.73 -3.17
C ILE A 138 -1.55 -17.66 -3.15
N GLY A 139 -0.38 -17.11 -2.87
CA GLY A 139 0.87 -17.84 -2.79
C GLY A 139 1.02 -18.67 -1.51
N LYS A 140 1.87 -19.70 -1.51
CA LYS A 140 2.13 -20.55 -0.33
C LYS A 140 2.90 -19.82 0.79
N GLY A 141 3.51 -18.67 0.53
CA GLY A 141 4.36 -17.95 1.48
C GLY A 141 3.63 -17.54 2.77
N VAL A 142 2.41 -17.02 2.64
CA VAL A 142 1.59 -16.61 3.79
C VAL A 142 1.25 -17.80 4.68
N ALA A 143 0.84 -18.93 4.10
CA ALA A 143 0.51 -20.14 4.85
C ALA A 143 1.73 -20.73 5.56
N ARG A 144 2.90 -20.77 4.91
CA ARG A 144 4.15 -21.25 5.53
C ARG A 144 4.54 -20.45 6.77
N ILE A 145 4.45 -19.12 6.70
CA ILE A 145 4.73 -18.25 7.85
C ILE A 145 3.69 -18.46 8.94
N ALA A 146 2.42 -18.51 8.56
CA ALA A 146 1.30 -18.67 9.50
C ALA A 146 1.40 -20.02 10.27
N PHE A 147 1.64 -21.12 9.57
CA PHE A 147 1.72 -22.46 10.16
C PHE A 147 2.97 -22.60 11.04
N ALA A 148 4.12 -22.08 10.59
CA ALA A 148 5.34 -22.06 11.42
C ALA A 148 5.18 -21.25 12.71
N SER A 149 4.43 -20.15 12.67
CA SER A 149 4.12 -19.35 13.85
C SER A 149 3.09 -20.05 14.75
N ALA A 150 2.04 -20.64 14.18
CA ALA A 150 0.99 -21.34 14.91
C ALA A 150 1.51 -22.57 15.67
N ALA A 151 2.55 -23.22 15.20
CA ALA A 151 3.23 -24.29 15.92
C ALA A 151 3.86 -23.84 17.25
N LYS A 152 4.03 -22.54 17.48
CA LYS A 152 4.72 -21.96 18.64
C LYS A 152 3.83 -21.08 19.51
N ARG A 153 2.78 -20.48 18.92
CA ARG A 153 1.92 -19.49 19.61
C ARG A 153 0.58 -19.34 18.90
N GLN A 154 -0.38 -18.73 19.60
CA GLN A 154 -1.63 -18.33 18.98
C GLN A 154 -1.36 -17.38 17.83
N THR A 155 -1.86 -17.69 16.64
CA THR A 155 -1.53 -16.96 15.40
C THR A 155 -2.82 -16.70 14.60
N TYR A 156 -2.94 -15.46 14.14
CA TYR A 156 -4.04 -15.01 13.31
C TYR A 156 -3.55 -14.50 11.96
N VAL A 157 -4.21 -14.90 10.89
CA VAL A 157 -4.08 -14.24 9.59
C VAL A 157 -5.32 -13.39 9.34
N VAL A 158 -5.12 -12.10 9.11
CA VAL A 158 -6.20 -11.13 8.91
C VAL A 158 -6.35 -10.85 7.41
N PRO A 159 -7.39 -11.41 6.76
CA PRO A 159 -7.76 -11.04 5.40
C PRO A 159 -8.00 -9.54 5.34
N THR A 160 -7.38 -8.85 4.39
CA THR A 160 -7.47 -7.39 4.35
C THR A 160 -7.81 -6.94 2.95
N GLY A 161 -8.85 -6.11 2.82
CA GLY A 161 -9.24 -5.50 1.55
C GLY A 161 -8.68 -4.09 1.45
N ILE A 162 -7.95 -3.80 0.37
CA ILE A 162 -7.56 -2.45 -0.02
C ILE A 162 -8.38 -2.07 -1.25
N GLU A 163 -9.34 -1.17 -1.06
CA GLU A 163 -10.20 -0.66 -2.12
C GLU A 163 -9.72 0.74 -2.53
N ASN A 164 -9.19 0.84 -3.73
CA ASN A 164 -8.75 2.10 -4.33
C ASN A 164 -9.86 2.63 -5.26
N GLY A 165 -10.30 3.86 -5.04
CA GLY A 165 -11.30 4.51 -5.90
C GLY A 165 -10.77 4.80 -7.31
N SER A 166 -9.43 4.76 -7.50
CA SER A 166 -8.76 4.72 -8.79
C SER A 166 -7.36 4.11 -8.63
N PHE A 167 -6.99 3.21 -9.54
CA PHE A 167 -5.63 2.66 -9.58
C PHE A 167 -4.60 3.64 -10.16
N PHE A 168 -5.03 4.57 -11.01
CA PHE A 168 -4.13 5.40 -11.82
C PHE A 168 -4.17 6.89 -11.46
N ARG A 169 -5.27 7.35 -10.82
CA ARG A 169 -5.49 8.75 -10.48
C ARG A 169 -5.17 9.03 -9.02
N TYR A 170 -4.41 10.08 -8.80
CA TYR A 170 -4.05 10.57 -7.47
C TYR A 170 -5.22 11.30 -6.80
N ARG A 171 -5.28 11.27 -5.48
CA ARG A 171 -6.32 11.95 -4.70
C ARG A 171 -7.73 11.36 -4.82
N TRP A 172 -7.85 10.10 -5.21
CA TRP A 172 -9.12 9.36 -5.11
C TRP A 172 -9.28 8.70 -3.74
N PRO A 173 -10.51 8.32 -3.33
CA PRO A 173 -10.74 7.66 -2.05
C PRO A 173 -10.00 6.34 -1.94
N ASN A 174 -9.66 5.96 -0.70
CA ASN A 174 -9.15 4.64 -0.38
C ASN A 174 -9.83 4.12 0.88
N THR A 175 -10.11 2.82 0.94
CA THR A 175 -10.61 2.13 2.14
C THR A 175 -9.76 0.91 2.40
N VAL A 176 -9.30 0.75 3.64
CA VAL A 176 -8.69 -0.48 4.13
C VAL A 176 -9.69 -1.15 5.05
N THR A 177 -10.05 -2.39 4.75
CA THR A 177 -10.99 -3.19 5.54
C THR A 177 -10.28 -4.41 6.09
N PHE A 178 -10.13 -4.50 7.41
CA PHE A 178 -9.71 -5.72 8.08
C PHE A 178 -10.92 -6.63 8.23
N GLY A 179 -10.85 -7.82 7.63
CA GLY A 179 -11.86 -8.85 7.75
C GLY A 179 -11.73 -9.65 9.05
N GLU A 180 -12.62 -10.61 9.22
CA GLU A 180 -12.57 -11.52 10.35
C GLU A 180 -11.28 -12.35 10.33
N PRO A 181 -10.51 -12.36 11.42
CA PRO A 181 -9.27 -13.10 11.50
C PRO A 181 -9.46 -14.61 11.29
N ILE A 182 -8.56 -15.24 10.57
CA ILE A 182 -8.46 -16.70 10.53
C ILE A 182 -7.60 -17.13 11.70
N ASP A 183 -8.18 -17.87 12.65
CA ASP A 183 -7.43 -18.55 13.70
C ASP A 183 -6.67 -19.73 13.08
N VAL A 184 -5.36 -19.57 12.93
CA VAL A 184 -4.52 -20.56 12.26
C VAL A 184 -4.40 -21.84 13.09
N ASN A 185 -4.37 -21.75 14.42
CA ASN A 185 -4.28 -22.90 15.30
C ASN A 185 -5.55 -23.75 15.22
N ALA A 186 -6.73 -23.11 15.26
CA ALA A 186 -8.01 -23.80 15.06
C ALA A 186 -8.13 -24.38 13.64
N PHE A 187 -7.67 -23.64 12.62
CA PHE A 187 -7.65 -24.12 11.23
C PHE A 187 -6.81 -25.39 11.08
N LEU A 188 -5.58 -25.42 11.62
CA LEU A 188 -4.70 -26.57 11.54
C LEU A 188 -5.29 -27.80 12.26
N LYS A 189 -5.91 -27.59 13.42
CA LYS A 189 -6.61 -28.65 14.15
C LYS A 189 -7.78 -29.23 13.35
N ALA A 190 -8.54 -28.40 12.63
CA ALA A 190 -9.64 -28.85 11.79
C ALA A 190 -9.17 -29.64 10.54
N HIS A 191 -7.88 -29.52 10.17
CA HIS A 191 -7.28 -30.17 9.01
C HIS A 191 -6.15 -31.16 9.38
N GLU A 192 -6.13 -31.66 10.62
CA GLU A 192 -5.05 -32.53 11.10
C GLU A 192 -4.94 -33.87 10.35
N GLU A 193 -6.06 -34.35 9.79
CA GLU A 193 -6.11 -35.57 8.98
C GLU A 193 -5.73 -35.33 7.50
N CYS A 194 -5.61 -34.07 7.06
CA CYS A 194 -5.26 -33.72 5.69
C CYS A 194 -3.75 -33.81 5.46
N THR A 195 -3.35 -34.09 4.24
CA THR A 195 -1.94 -33.96 3.85
C THR A 195 -1.50 -32.48 3.90
N GLU A 196 -0.20 -32.25 4.08
CA GLU A 196 0.38 -30.91 4.10
C GLU A 196 -0.02 -30.07 2.87
N ASN A 197 -0.05 -30.66 1.68
CA ASN A 197 -0.42 -29.95 0.46
C ASN A 197 -1.91 -29.60 0.42
N GLU A 198 -2.78 -30.46 0.89
CA GLU A 198 -4.22 -30.20 1.01
C GLU A 198 -4.49 -29.07 2.01
N THR A 199 -3.82 -29.10 3.16
CA THR A 199 -3.92 -28.05 4.18
C THR A 199 -3.46 -26.69 3.65
N TYR A 200 -2.33 -26.63 2.92
CA TYR A 200 -1.91 -25.40 2.24
C TYR A 200 -2.90 -24.92 1.19
N HIS A 201 -3.48 -25.85 0.43
CA HIS A 201 -4.47 -25.50 -0.59
C HIS A 201 -5.74 -24.93 0.04
N ALA A 202 -6.29 -25.61 1.04
CA ALA A 202 -7.47 -25.19 1.79
C ALA A 202 -7.28 -23.81 2.43
N PHE A 203 -6.15 -23.58 3.10
CA PHE A 203 -5.85 -22.29 3.72
C PHE A 203 -5.79 -21.13 2.71
N ARG A 204 -5.15 -21.34 1.58
CA ARG A 204 -5.03 -20.34 0.51
C ARG A 204 -6.38 -20.02 -0.11
N GLN A 205 -7.20 -21.04 -0.31
CA GLN A 205 -8.57 -20.89 -0.81
C GLN A 205 -9.41 -20.08 0.20
N GLU A 206 -9.41 -20.47 1.47
CA GLU A 206 -10.16 -19.76 2.52
C GLU A 206 -9.72 -18.29 2.62
N LEU A 207 -8.41 -18.01 2.63
CA LEU A 207 -7.91 -16.66 2.65
C LEU A 207 -8.40 -15.84 1.45
N GLY A 208 -8.38 -16.42 0.24
CA GLY A 208 -8.88 -15.77 -0.96
C GLY A 208 -10.38 -15.48 -0.87
N GLU A 209 -11.19 -16.45 -0.43
CA GLU A 209 -12.63 -16.27 -0.26
C GLU A 209 -12.98 -15.20 0.77
N ARG A 210 -12.17 -15.06 1.83
CA ARG A 210 -12.37 -14.02 2.85
C ARG A 210 -11.89 -12.63 2.43
N ILE A 211 -10.96 -12.51 1.46
CA ILE A 211 -10.55 -11.21 0.89
C ILE A 211 -11.59 -10.67 -0.08
N LYS A 212 -12.20 -11.52 -0.92
CA LYS A 212 -13.16 -11.11 -1.97
C LYS A 212 -14.27 -10.17 -1.48
N PRO A 213 -15.00 -10.44 -0.38
CA PRO A 213 -16.07 -9.56 0.09
C PRO A 213 -15.58 -8.22 0.67
N LEU A 214 -14.27 -8.05 0.90
CA LEU A 214 -13.69 -6.83 1.45
C LEU A 214 -13.33 -5.80 0.37
N ILE A 215 -13.45 -6.17 -0.90
CA ILE A 215 -13.13 -5.35 -2.08
C ILE A 215 -14.26 -5.44 -3.10
N THR A 216 -14.28 -4.54 -4.06
CA THR A 216 -15.08 -4.72 -5.28
C THR A 216 -14.44 -5.83 -6.10
N TYR A 217 -14.90 -7.08 -5.89
CA TYR A 217 -14.33 -8.25 -6.55
C TYR A 217 -15.04 -8.58 -7.83
N ILE A 218 -14.28 -8.73 -8.92
CA ILE A 218 -14.75 -9.17 -10.24
C ILE A 218 -13.87 -10.35 -10.68
N PRO A 219 -14.46 -11.49 -11.06
CA PRO A 219 -13.70 -12.61 -11.58
C PRO A 219 -12.87 -12.22 -12.82
N ASP A 220 -11.64 -12.69 -12.90
CA ASP A 220 -10.74 -12.49 -14.05
C ASP A 220 -11.09 -13.51 -15.15
N ASN A 221 -12.11 -13.19 -15.92
CA ASN A 221 -12.62 -14.01 -17.02
C ASN A 221 -13.05 -13.13 -18.21
N GLU A 222 -13.55 -13.74 -19.26
CA GLU A 222 -13.98 -13.07 -20.49
C GLU A 222 -15.04 -11.97 -20.26
N ASN A 223 -15.81 -12.06 -19.18
CA ASN A 223 -16.86 -11.10 -18.83
C ASN A 223 -16.38 -10.00 -17.88
N TYR A 224 -15.07 -9.93 -17.57
CA TYR A 224 -14.54 -8.96 -16.61
C TYR A 224 -15.00 -7.53 -16.90
N GLN A 225 -14.84 -7.06 -18.14
CA GLN A 225 -15.20 -5.70 -18.53
C GLN A 225 -16.69 -5.42 -18.39
N ALA A 226 -17.53 -6.34 -18.82
CA ALA A 226 -18.99 -6.22 -18.68
C ALA A 226 -19.42 -6.19 -17.20
N SER A 227 -18.80 -7.02 -16.38
CA SER A 227 -19.05 -7.05 -14.93
C SER A 227 -18.60 -5.76 -14.26
N TRP A 228 -17.43 -5.21 -14.65
CA TRP A 228 -16.96 -3.91 -14.16
C TRP A 228 -17.92 -2.79 -14.56
N ASP A 229 -18.33 -2.73 -15.82
CA ASP A 229 -19.25 -1.71 -16.33
C ASP A 229 -20.61 -1.70 -15.60
N ALA A 230 -21.04 -2.88 -15.10
CA ALA A 230 -22.26 -3.01 -14.32
C ALA A 230 -22.16 -2.45 -12.89
N VAL A 231 -20.98 -2.56 -12.26
CA VAL A 231 -20.77 -2.19 -10.84
C VAL A 231 -19.99 -0.91 -10.63
N LYS A 232 -19.26 -0.43 -11.64
CA LYS A 232 -18.42 0.76 -11.53
C LYS A 232 -19.21 1.98 -11.05
N PRO A 233 -18.61 2.82 -10.21
CA PRO A 233 -19.25 4.04 -9.75
C PRO A 233 -19.62 4.95 -10.92
N LYS A 234 -20.87 5.41 -10.98
CA LYS A 234 -21.31 6.39 -11.98
C LYS A 234 -20.66 7.74 -11.69
N TRP A 235 -19.62 8.06 -12.41
CA TRP A 235 -18.94 9.33 -12.31
C TRP A 235 -19.51 10.33 -13.33
N LYS A 236 -19.64 11.60 -12.90
CA LYS A 236 -20.05 12.72 -13.77
C LYS A 236 -19.13 13.92 -13.57
N PRO A 237 -18.64 14.54 -14.66
CA PRO A 237 -17.78 15.73 -14.55
C PRO A 237 -18.54 16.90 -13.95
N ARG A 238 -17.91 17.58 -12.99
CA ARG A 238 -18.44 18.77 -12.31
C ARG A 238 -17.90 20.03 -12.98
N ARG A 239 -18.22 20.22 -14.28
CA ARG A 239 -17.64 21.29 -15.12
C ARG A 239 -17.90 22.71 -14.57
N VAL A 240 -19.10 23.00 -14.06
CA VAL A 240 -19.43 24.30 -13.49
C VAL A 240 -18.55 24.59 -12.26
N LEU A 241 -18.44 23.64 -11.35
CA LEU A 241 -17.58 23.79 -10.17
C LEU A 241 -16.10 23.92 -10.57
N ALA A 242 -15.64 23.15 -11.55
CA ALA A 242 -14.28 23.28 -12.07
C ALA A 242 -14.04 24.68 -12.67
N ALA A 243 -14.99 25.22 -13.44
CA ALA A 243 -14.89 26.57 -14.01
C ALA A 243 -14.81 27.64 -12.90
N LEU A 244 -15.66 27.55 -11.87
CA LEU A 244 -15.63 28.49 -10.73
C LEU A 244 -14.31 28.43 -9.96
N LEU A 245 -13.72 27.26 -9.83
CA LEU A 245 -12.46 27.04 -9.11
C LEU A 245 -11.20 27.24 -9.98
N SER A 246 -11.35 27.52 -11.29
CA SER A 246 -10.22 27.66 -12.22
C SER A 246 -9.20 28.73 -11.81
N PRO A 247 -9.54 29.91 -11.26
CA PRO A 247 -8.53 30.87 -10.83
C PRO A 247 -7.64 30.31 -9.70
N LEU A 248 -8.25 29.60 -8.74
CA LEU A 248 -7.50 28.94 -7.66
C LEU A 248 -6.66 27.78 -8.18
N PHE A 249 -7.17 27.04 -9.18
CA PHE A 249 -6.41 25.98 -9.85
C PHE A 249 -5.17 26.52 -10.54
N LEU A 250 -5.27 27.63 -11.28
CA LEU A 250 -4.13 28.25 -11.95
C LEU A 250 -3.07 28.71 -10.94
N LEU A 251 -3.48 29.32 -9.83
CA LEU A 251 -2.57 29.67 -8.75
C LEU A 251 -1.89 28.43 -8.15
N ALA A 252 -2.66 27.40 -7.83
CA ALA A 252 -2.10 26.15 -7.30
C ALA A 252 -1.15 25.47 -8.28
N ALA A 253 -1.53 25.42 -9.58
CA ALA A 253 -0.69 24.86 -10.63
C ALA A 253 0.65 25.60 -10.77
N LEU A 254 0.63 26.93 -10.64
CA LEU A 254 1.85 27.76 -10.67
C LEU A 254 2.72 27.50 -9.42
N LEU A 255 2.13 27.48 -8.22
CA LEU A 255 2.88 27.26 -6.98
C LEU A 255 3.57 25.90 -6.93
N CYS A 256 2.95 24.84 -7.44
CA CYS A 256 3.53 23.49 -7.46
C CYS A 256 4.00 23.02 -8.86
N LEU A 257 4.25 23.96 -9.79
CA LEU A 257 4.60 23.69 -11.19
C LEU A 257 5.69 22.61 -11.36
N PRO A 258 6.88 22.74 -10.73
CA PRO A 258 7.93 21.72 -10.92
C PRO A 258 7.51 20.33 -10.43
N MET A 259 6.65 20.27 -9.40
CA MET A 259 6.22 19.01 -8.80
C MET A 259 5.28 18.23 -9.72
N TRP A 260 4.19 18.88 -10.19
CA TRP A 260 3.24 18.17 -11.04
C TRP A 260 3.80 17.90 -12.44
N VAL A 261 4.61 18.78 -13.00
CA VAL A 261 5.30 18.54 -14.28
C VAL A 261 6.23 17.33 -14.19
N ALA A 262 7.08 17.28 -13.16
CA ALA A 262 7.95 16.13 -12.94
C ALA A 262 7.15 14.84 -12.74
N ALA A 263 6.08 14.89 -11.93
CA ALA A 263 5.23 13.73 -11.65
C ALA A 263 4.58 13.19 -12.94
N GLU A 264 3.96 14.05 -13.75
CA GLU A 264 3.27 13.62 -14.96
C GLU A 264 4.24 13.15 -16.07
N ILE A 265 5.42 13.78 -16.19
CA ILE A 265 6.48 13.28 -17.11
C ILE A 265 6.93 11.87 -16.70
N LEU A 266 7.17 11.64 -15.41
CA LEU A 266 7.58 10.33 -14.91
C LEU A 266 6.47 9.29 -15.02
N CYS A 267 5.22 9.67 -14.75
CA CYS A 267 4.06 8.79 -14.94
C CYS A 267 3.89 8.34 -16.41
N LYS A 268 4.06 9.28 -17.37
CA LYS A 268 4.01 8.95 -18.80
C LYS A 268 5.15 8.03 -19.26
N ARG A 269 6.31 8.10 -18.60
CA ARG A 269 7.48 7.24 -18.90
C ARG A 269 7.46 5.90 -18.17
N ALA A 270 6.58 5.74 -17.20
CA ALA A 270 6.47 4.51 -16.43
C ALA A 270 5.92 3.38 -17.31
N LYS A 271 6.66 2.26 -17.38
CA LYS A 271 6.24 1.07 -18.14
C LYS A 271 5.00 0.39 -17.52
N ASP A 272 4.80 0.58 -16.24
CA ASP A 272 3.70 0.02 -15.47
C ASP A 272 2.99 1.16 -14.75
N HIS A 273 1.79 1.47 -15.20
CA HIS A 273 0.97 2.58 -14.68
C HIS A 273 0.47 2.37 -13.25
N ALA A 274 0.56 1.16 -12.70
CA ALA A 274 0.31 0.93 -11.27
C ALA A 274 1.26 1.75 -10.37
N TRP A 275 2.40 2.23 -10.92
CA TRP A 275 3.33 3.12 -10.23
C TRP A 275 2.92 4.60 -10.23
N ASN A 276 1.91 5.02 -10.98
CA ASN A 276 1.55 6.43 -11.13
C ASN A 276 1.31 7.12 -9.77
N ASN A 277 0.52 6.49 -8.90
CA ASN A 277 0.23 7.06 -7.58
C ASN A 277 1.45 7.05 -6.66
N THR A 278 2.31 6.03 -6.77
CA THR A 278 3.61 5.98 -6.07
C THR A 278 4.55 7.09 -6.53
N ILE A 279 4.65 7.35 -7.83
CA ILE A 279 5.48 8.43 -8.38
C ILE A 279 5.02 9.78 -7.83
N ARG A 280 3.72 10.08 -7.89
CA ARG A 280 3.15 11.34 -7.37
C ARG A 280 3.35 11.48 -5.87
N PHE A 281 3.22 10.39 -5.12
CA PHE A 281 3.53 10.37 -3.68
C PHE A 281 4.99 10.65 -3.39
N VAL A 282 5.92 10.01 -4.10
CA VAL A 282 7.37 10.19 -3.93
C VAL A 282 7.78 11.63 -4.26
N ILE A 283 7.27 12.19 -5.35
CA ILE A 283 7.48 13.61 -5.69
C ILE A 283 6.98 14.50 -4.56
N ARG A 284 5.75 14.27 -4.08
CA ARG A 284 5.21 15.01 -2.93
C ARG A 284 6.14 14.90 -1.72
N LEU A 285 6.54 13.69 -1.36
CA LEU A 285 7.33 13.42 -0.17
C LEU A 285 8.67 14.15 -0.16
N PHE A 286 9.41 14.10 -1.27
CA PHE A 286 10.78 14.62 -1.34
C PHE A 286 10.88 16.04 -1.89
N VAL A 287 10.00 16.44 -2.80
CA VAL A 287 10.09 17.76 -3.44
C VAL A 287 9.36 18.84 -2.65
N THR A 288 8.28 18.49 -1.90
CA THR A 288 7.55 19.49 -1.10
C THR A 288 8.45 20.25 -0.10
N PRO A 289 9.34 19.62 0.69
CA PRO A 289 10.21 20.36 1.59
C PRO A 289 11.15 21.33 0.87
N LEU A 290 11.70 20.90 -0.27
CA LEU A 290 12.60 21.73 -1.07
C LEU A 290 11.88 22.94 -1.66
N MET A 291 10.70 22.73 -2.22
CA MET A 291 9.88 23.81 -2.75
C MET A 291 9.36 24.75 -1.67
N LEU A 292 9.05 24.24 -0.48
CA LEU A 292 8.67 25.08 0.65
C LEU A 292 9.82 26.01 1.05
N ILE A 293 11.04 25.47 1.18
CA ILE A 293 12.24 26.28 1.45
C ILE A 293 12.42 27.33 0.35
N PHE A 294 12.30 26.95 -0.93
CA PHE A 294 12.39 27.87 -2.04
C PHE A 294 11.41 29.04 -1.89
N TRP A 295 10.12 28.78 -1.66
CA TRP A 295 9.12 29.84 -1.49
C TRP A 295 9.39 30.73 -0.28
N LEU A 296 9.89 30.16 0.84
CA LEU A 296 10.23 30.91 2.02
C LEU A 296 11.47 31.82 1.82
N LEU A 297 12.35 31.48 0.88
CA LEU A 297 13.52 32.30 0.53
C LEU A 297 13.20 33.39 -0.50
N VAL A 298 12.35 33.11 -1.48
CA VAL A 298 12.07 34.01 -2.61
C VAL A 298 11.06 35.08 -2.26
N MET A 299 10.04 34.75 -1.43
CA MET A 299 8.99 35.70 -1.09
C MET A 299 9.43 36.71 -0.04
N PRO A 300 9.14 38.02 -0.22
CA PRO A 300 9.49 39.05 0.77
C PRO A 300 8.48 39.14 1.90
N GLY A 301 8.94 39.61 3.06
CA GLY A 301 8.09 39.99 4.21
C GLY A 301 7.11 38.89 4.63
N TRP A 302 5.91 39.27 4.96
CA TRP A 302 4.81 38.40 5.41
C TRP A 302 4.27 37.47 4.30
N TRP A 303 4.50 37.79 3.02
CA TRP A 303 4.13 36.97 1.88
C TRP A 303 4.73 35.57 1.92
N LYS A 304 5.88 35.39 2.60
CA LYS A 304 6.50 34.08 2.83
C LYS A 304 5.54 33.08 3.48
N LEU A 305 4.88 33.53 4.55
CA LEU A 305 3.97 32.65 5.31
C LEU A 305 2.72 32.34 4.49
N LEU A 306 2.12 33.34 3.85
CA LEU A 306 0.95 33.11 3.02
C LEU A 306 1.25 32.15 1.86
N THR A 307 2.34 32.41 1.12
CA THR A 307 2.75 31.55 0.00
C THR A 307 3.11 30.14 0.47
N GLY A 308 3.82 30.01 1.60
CA GLY A 308 4.14 28.70 2.18
C GLY A 308 2.89 27.90 2.54
N VAL A 309 1.90 28.52 3.17
CA VAL A 309 0.62 27.87 3.50
C VAL A 309 -0.13 27.48 2.22
N LEU A 310 -0.29 28.39 1.27
CA LEU A 310 -0.97 28.10 -0.01
C LEU A 310 -0.26 26.99 -0.78
N PHE A 311 1.07 26.97 -0.79
CA PHE A 311 1.85 25.95 -1.44
C PHE A 311 1.62 24.55 -0.83
N LEU A 312 1.55 24.43 0.49
CA LEU A 312 1.33 23.13 1.15
C LEU A 312 0.03 22.45 0.69
N PHE A 313 -0.98 23.21 0.33
CA PHE A 313 -2.25 22.70 -0.19
C PHE A 313 -2.30 22.61 -1.72
N SER A 314 -1.44 23.34 -2.44
CA SER A 314 -1.50 23.49 -3.88
C SER A 314 -1.44 22.17 -4.64
N TYR A 315 -0.52 21.26 -4.28
CA TYR A 315 -0.36 19.98 -4.95
C TYR A 315 -1.58 19.05 -4.77
N SER A 316 -2.18 19.04 -3.59
CA SER A 316 -3.44 18.31 -3.36
C SER A 316 -4.59 18.90 -4.14
N PHE A 317 -4.74 20.23 -4.08
CA PHE A 317 -5.83 20.95 -4.76
C PHE A 317 -5.73 20.81 -6.28
N PHE A 318 -4.51 20.83 -6.85
CA PHE A 318 -4.27 20.60 -8.27
C PHE A 318 -4.93 19.29 -8.74
N TYR A 319 -4.65 18.16 -8.05
CA TYR A 319 -5.25 16.86 -8.42
C TYR A 319 -6.72 16.76 -8.04
N ASP A 320 -7.17 17.36 -6.96
CA ASP A 320 -8.59 17.40 -6.61
C ASP A 320 -9.40 18.14 -7.67
N TRP A 321 -8.87 19.25 -8.23
CA TRP A 321 -9.50 19.95 -9.33
C TRP A 321 -9.55 19.12 -10.62
N LEU A 322 -8.45 18.46 -10.99
CA LEU A 322 -8.42 17.52 -12.13
C LEU A 322 -9.47 16.43 -11.98
N ASN A 323 -9.69 15.91 -10.78
CA ASN A 323 -10.68 14.89 -10.50
C ASN A 323 -12.13 15.38 -10.59
N LEU A 324 -12.38 16.68 -10.72
CA LEU A 324 -13.71 17.22 -11.05
C LEU A 324 -14.08 16.99 -12.53
N ILE A 325 -13.09 16.86 -13.41
CA ILE A 325 -13.28 16.79 -14.87
C ILE A 325 -12.80 15.49 -15.50
N LEU A 326 -11.92 14.73 -14.82
CA LEU A 326 -11.29 13.51 -15.32
C LEU A 326 -11.83 12.28 -14.59
N SER A 327 -12.26 11.27 -15.34
CA SER A 327 -12.76 10.00 -14.81
C SER A 327 -11.71 9.24 -14.00
N PRO A 328 -12.09 8.46 -12.97
CA PRO A 328 -11.18 7.58 -12.23
C PRO A 328 -10.52 6.51 -13.09
N GLU A 329 -11.13 6.14 -14.20
CA GLU A 329 -10.67 5.09 -15.12
C GLU A 329 -9.64 5.58 -16.15
N THR A 330 -9.56 6.88 -16.41
CA THR A 330 -8.59 7.43 -17.37
C THR A 330 -7.18 7.41 -16.80
N GLY A 331 -6.24 6.86 -17.55
CA GLY A 331 -4.82 6.73 -17.17
C GLY A 331 -4.28 5.32 -17.30
N ALA A 332 -5.09 4.40 -17.86
CA ALA A 332 -4.70 3.04 -18.21
C ALA A 332 -4.29 2.90 -19.71
N GLU A 333 -4.50 3.96 -20.51
CA GLU A 333 -4.13 4.01 -21.94
C GLU A 333 -2.71 4.54 -22.17
#